data_d93ae3b3a78aae406cad251f38427569
#
_entry.id   d93ae3b3a78aae406cad251f38427569
#
_cell.length_a   1.000
_cell.length_b   1.000
_cell.length_c   1.000
_cell.angle_alpha   90.00
_cell.angle_beta   90.00
_cell.angle_gamma   90.00
#
_symmetry.space_group_name_H-M   'P 1'
#
loop_
_entity.id
_entity.type
_entity.pdbx_description
1 polymer ?
#
loop_
_entity_poly.entity_id
_entity_poly.type
_entity_poly.pdbx_seq_one_letter_code
_entity_poly.pdbx_strand_id
1 'polypeptide(L)'
;MQEKTDKRNNMKYLKLFTTILFLVISSVNFAQSKVAHIDSQSLISEMPEVLEAQAQIEKLQKTYQSEIEASMKEYQTKLQTYSADAQNQTEVTNQARQKELQGMEQNIQQYQQTAAQDIQQKQADLLRPLIEKARGAIQKVAREQGFDYVIDATPGGALILSDGKDLLADVKKELGF
;
A
#
# COMPACT_ATOMS: atom_id res chain seq x y z
N MET A 1 -3.15 57.32 -60.70
CA MET A 1 -3.01 55.83 -60.93
C MET A 1 -2.20 55.17 -59.80
N GLN A 2 -1.30 55.85 -59.13
CA GLN A 2 -0.48 55.37 -58.02
C GLN A 2 -1.24 55.10 -56.73
N GLU A 3 -2.21 55.93 -56.34
CA GLU A 3 -2.94 55.85 -55.08
C GLU A 3 -3.81 54.56 -54.97
N LYS A 4 -4.33 54.03 -56.09
CA LYS A 4 -5.11 52.82 -56.10
C LYS A 4 -4.28 51.54 -55.90
N THR A 5 -3.01 51.61 -56.30
CA THR A 5 -2.03 50.50 -56.17
C THR A 5 -1.55 50.38 -54.71
N ASP A 6 -1.33 51.52 -54.07
CA ASP A 6 -0.88 51.59 -52.70
C ASP A 6 -1.96 51.11 -51.70
N LYS A 7 -3.17 51.48 -51.92
CA LYS A 7 -4.35 51.00 -51.11
C LYS A 7 -4.58 49.50 -51.23
N ARG A 8 -4.30 48.93 -52.42
CA ARG A 8 -4.41 47.49 -52.68
C ARG A 8 -3.27 46.68 -52.00
N ASN A 9 -2.07 47.24 -51.97
CA ASN A 9 -0.94 46.62 -51.29
C ASN A 9 -1.10 46.67 -49.76
N ASN A 10 -1.54 47.80 -49.22
CA ASN A 10 -1.85 47.93 -47.78
C ASN A 10 -2.97 46.95 -47.33
N MET A 11 -4.00 46.69 -48.13
CA MET A 11 -4.99 45.68 -47.81
C MET A 11 -4.44 44.25 -47.86
N LYS A 12 -3.46 43.96 -48.73
CA LYS A 12 -2.83 42.63 -48.74
C LYS A 12 -1.98 42.41 -47.53
N TYR A 13 -1.19 43.41 -47.11
CA TYR A 13 -0.37 43.34 -45.89
C TYR A 13 -1.26 43.28 -44.64
N LEU A 14 -2.37 43.98 -44.58
CA LEU A 14 -3.34 43.92 -43.51
C LEU A 14 -3.95 42.54 -43.40
N LYS A 15 -4.37 41.91 -44.52
CA LYS A 15 -4.88 40.54 -44.53
C LYS A 15 -3.82 39.53 -44.14
N LEU A 16 -2.59 39.68 -44.61
CA LEU A 16 -1.48 38.81 -44.23
C LEU A 16 -1.18 38.91 -42.71
N PHE A 17 -1.16 40.13 -42.18
CA PHE A 17 -0.95 40.37 -40.74
C PHE A 17 -2.05 39.81 -39.88
N THR A 18 -3.33 39.95 -40.26
CA THR A 18 -4.46 39.34 -39.55
C THR A 18 -4.44 37.82 -39.61
N THR A 19 -4.00 37.23 -40.72
CA THR A 19 -3.88 35.76 -40.85
C THR A 19 -2.76 35.22 -40.00
N ILE A 20 -1.61 35.91 -39.94
CA ILE A 20 -0.47 35.54 -39.06
C ILE A 20 -0.85 35.70 -37.61
N LEU A 21 -1.55 36.79 -37.24
CA LEU A 21 -2.00 37.02 -35.86
C LEU A 21 -2.98 35.93 -35.41
N PHE A 22 -3.88 35.49 -36.30
CA PHE A 22 -4.83 34.41 -36.03
C PHE A 22 -4.13 33.05 -35.85
N LEU A 23 -3.09 32.76 -36.62
CA LEU A 23 -2.26 31.58 -36.51
C LEU A 23 -1.44 31.54 -35.17
N VAL A 24 -0.95 32.70 -34.71
CA VAL A 24 -0.24 32.83 -33.45
C VAL A 24 -1.16 32.66 -32.24
N ILE A 25 -2.40 33.16 -32.32
CA ILE A 25 -3.39 33.00 -31.24
C ILE A 25 -3.86 31.55 -31.13
N SER A 26 -3.91 30.79 -32.23
CA SER A 26 -4.32 29.38 -32.24
C SER A 26 -3.29 28.45 -31.58
N SER A 27 -2.05 28.88 -31.39
CA SER A 27 -0.98 28.08 -30.80
C SER A 27 -0.85 28.19 -29.27
N VAL A 28 -1.69 29.01 -28.62
CA VAL A 28 -1.76 29.05 -27.15
C VAL A 28 -2.66 27.92 -26.66
N ASN A 29 -2.24 26.68 -26.95
CA ASN A 29 -2.75 25.56 -26.17
C ASN A 29 -2.15 25.69 -24.78
N PHE A 30 -2.92 26.21 -23.83
CA PHE A 30 -2.60 26.00 -22.42
C PHE A 30 -2.47 24.49 -22.26
N ALA A 31 -1.26 24.03 -22.00
CA ALA A 31 -0.98 22.67 -21.60
C ALA A 31 -1.66 22.48 -20.23
N GLN A 32 -2.95 22.20 -20.25
CA GLN A 32 -3.69 21.85 -19.04
C GLN A 32 -3.24 20.47 -18.66
N SER A 33 -2.49 20.36 -17.56
CA SER A 33 -2.07 19.08 -17.02
C SER A 33 -3.26 18.16 -16.84
N LYS A 34 -3.19 16.98 -17.44
CA LYS A 34 -4.24 15.96 -17.32
C LYS A 34 -4.08 15.23 -16.00
N VAL A 35 -5.12 15.27 -15.21
CA VAL A 35 -5.15 14.64 -13.88
C VAL A 35 -6.18 13.52 -13.89
N ALA A 36 -5.79 12.36 -13.36
CA ALA A 36 -6.66 11.25 -13.03
C ALA A 36 -6.63 10.98 -11.54
N HIS A 37 -7.51 10.11 -11.07
CA HIS A 37 -7.50 9.64 -9.69
C HIS A 37 -7.67 8.13 -9.64
N ILE A 38 -7.36 7.54 -8.48
CA ILE A 38 -7.57 6.13 -8.18
C ILE A 38 -7.67 5.93 -6.67
N ASP A 39 -8.57 5.06 -6.22
CA ASP A 39 -8.54 4.54 -4.85
C ASP A 39 -7.49 3.43 -4.78
N SER A 40 -6.29 3.78 -4.31
CA SER A 40 -5.18 2.84 -4.22
C SER A 40 -5.40 1.77 -3.15
N GLN A 41 -6.13 2.08 -2.08
CA GLN A 41 -6.45 1.11 -1.03
C GLN A 41 -7.43 0.05 -1.54
N SER A 42 -8.48 0.48 -2.25
CA SER A 42 -9.43 -0.44 -2.88
C SER A 42 -8.72 -1.35 -3.88
N LEU A 43 -7.88 -0.80 -4.75
CA LEU A 43 -7.07 -1.58 -5.69
C LEU A 43 -6.26 -2.66 -4.98
N ILE A 44 -5.45 -2.27 -3.99
CA ILE A 44 -4.54 -3.18 -3.29
C ILE A 44 -5.32 -4.26 -2.53
N SER A 45 -6.42 -3.89 -1.85
CA SER A 45 -7.21 -4.85 -1.06
C SER A 45 -7.92 -5.90 -1.90
N GLU A 46 -8.17 -5.63 -3.18
CA GLU A 46 -8.82 -6.55 -4.10
C GLU A 46 -7.83 -7.39 -4.95
N MET A 47 -6.52 -7.12 -4.87
CA MET A 47 -5.51 -7.92 -5.58
C MET A 47 -5.49 -9.36 -5.05
N PRO A 48 -5.62 -10.39 -5.92
CA PRO A 48 -5.62 -11.80 -5.48
C PRO A 48 -4.37 -12.17 -4.69
N GLU A 49 -3.20 -11.67 -5.10
CA GLU A 49 -1.94 -11.93 -4.41
C GLU A 49 -1.89 -11.29 -3.01
N VAL A 50 -2.57 -10.16 -2.80
CA VAL A 50 -2.68 -9.51 -1.48
C VAL A 50 -3.57 -10.34 -0.56
N LEU A 51 -4.70 -10.86 -1.08
CA LEU A 51 -5.58 -11.75 -0.33
C LEU A 51 -4.86 -13.05 0.08
N GLU A 52 -4.05 -13.61 -0.83
CA GLU A 52 -3.22 -14.78 -0.52
C GLU A 52 -2.16 -14.46 0.55
N ALA A 53 -1.47 -13.33 0.42
CA ALA A 53 -0.49 -12.87 1.40
C ALA A 53 -1.12 -12.67 2.79
N GLN A 54 -2.32 -12.08 2.86
CA GLN A 54 -3.07 -11.91 4.11
C GLN A 54 -3.44 -13.27 4.73
N ALA A 55 -3.88 -14.24 3.92
CA ALA A 55 -4.19 -15.59 4.40
C ALA A 55 -2.94 -16.30 4.96
N GLN A 56 -1.76 -16.10 4.34
CA GLN A 56 -0.49 -16.64 4.86
C GLN A 56 -0.13 -16.01 6.20
N ILE A 57 -0.28 -14.68 6.35
CA ILE A 57 -0.02 -13.96 7.60
C ILE A 57 -0.96 -14.45 8.70
N GLU A 58 -2.26 -14.57 8.39
CA GLU A 58 -3.26 -15.08 9.36
C GLU A 58 -2.93 -16.51 9.82
N LYS A 59 -2.53 -17.38 8.90
CA LYS A 59 -2.10 -18.74 9.25
C LYS A 59 -0.88 -18.72 10.17
N LEU A 60 0.10 -17.87 9.90
CA LEU A 60 1.29 -17.72 10.73
C LEU A 60 0.93 -17.23 12.13
N GLN A 61 0.06 -16.22 12.24
CA GLN A 61 -0.46 -15.71 13.52
C GLN A 61 -1.14 -16.81 14.35
N LYS A 62 -2.02 -17.61 13.71
CA LYS A 62 -2.69 -18.73 14.38
C LYS A 62 -1.70 -19.80 14.86
N THR A 63 -0.64 -20.07 14.08
CA THR A 63 0.39 -21.01 14.48
C THR A 63 1.10 -20.52 15.74
N TYR A 64 1.60 -19.28 15.75
CA TYR A 64 2.27 -18.71 16.93
C TYR A 64 1.35 -18.66 18.15
N GLN A 65 0.10 -18.25 17.96
CA GLN A 65 -0.88 -18.22 19.03
C GLN A 65 -1.07 -19.61 19.68
N SER A 66 -1.23 -20.65 18.86
CA SER A 66 -1.40 -22.02 19.34
C SER A 66 -0.17 -22.53 20.10
N GLU A 67 1.03 -22.21 19.64
CA GLU A 67 2.28 -22.62 20.30
C GLU A 67 2.48 -21.88 21.63
N ILE A 68 2.15 -20.59 21.69
CA ILE A 68 2.18 -19.80 22.93
C ILE A 68 1.17 -20.34 23.94
N GLU A 69 -0.07 -20.61 23.48
CA GLU A 69 -1.13 -21.20 24.34
C GLU A 69 -0.71 -22.57 24.89
N ALA A 70 -0.11 -23.42 24.07
CA ALA A 70 0.42 -24.72 24.51
C ALA A 70 1.50 -24.57 25.58
N SER A 71 2.45 -23.66 25.37
CA SER A 71 3.53 -23.37 26.33
C SER A 71 3.01 -22.79 27.64
N MET A 72 2.02 -21.89 27.55
CA MET A 72 1.35 -21.34 28.75
C MET A 72 0.59 -22.40 29.53
N LYS A 73 -0.09 -23.31 28.83
CA LYS A 73 -0.79 -24.44 29.47
C LYS A 73 0.19 -25.38 30.16
N GLU A 74 1.29 -25.69 29.53
CA GLU A 74 2.36 -26.51 30.17
C GLU A 74 2.90 -25.83 31.42
N TYR A 75 3.23 -24.55 31.35
CA TYR A 75 3.67 -23.75 32.50
C TYR A 75 2.65 -23.81 33.65
N GLN A 76 1.37 -23.56 33.37
CA GLN A 76 0.30 -23.60 34.38
C GLN A 76 0.17 -24.99 35.02
N THR A 77 0.25 -26.05 34.22
CA THR A 77 0.18 -27.42 34.70
C THR A 77 1.36 -27.75 35.64
N LYS A 78 2.58 -27.38 35.24
CA LYS A 78 3.76 -27.56 36.07
C LYS A 78 3.70 -26.74 37.37
N LEU A 79 3.27 -25.47 37.26
CA LEU A 79 3.11 -24.59 38.42
C LEU A 79 2.14 -25.21 39.45
N GLN A 80 0.99 -25.69 38.99
CA GLN A 80 0.00 -26.34 39.84
C GLN A 80 0.55 -27.63 40.48
N THR A 81 1.19 -28.47 39.65
CA THR A 81 1.77 -29.73 40.11
C THR A 81 2.87 -29.51 41.14
N TYR A 82 3.79 -28.57 40.90
CA TYR A 82 4.90 -28.28 41.78
C TYR A 82 4.44 -27.63 43.07
N SER A 83 3.42 -26.77 43.01
CA SER A 83 2.82 -26.15 44.20
C SER A 83 2.14 -27.18 45.11
N ALA A 84 1.40 -28.12 44.52
CA ALA A 84 0.67 -29.16 45.27
C ALA A 84 1.62 -30.15 45.94
N ASP A 85 2.78 -30.43 45.37
CA ASP A 85 3.74 -31.42 45.83
C ASP A 85 4.94 -30.81 46.62
N ALA A 86 4.97 -29.50 46.82
CA ALA A 86 6.11 -28.79 47.39
C ALA A 86 6.52 -29.28 48.80
N GLN A 87 5.52 -29.64 49.62
CA GLN A 87 5.75 -30.13 50.97
C GLN A 87 6.38 -31.52 51.03
N ASN A 88 6.24 -32.31 49.96
CA ASN A 88 6.77 -33.67 49.85
C ASN A 88 8.17 -33.69 49.19
N GLN A 89 8.72 -32.54 48.83
CA GLN A 89 9.97 -32.43 48.09
C GLN A 89 11.08 -31.83 49.00
N THR A 90 12.33 -32.09 48.59
CA THR A 90 13.49 -31.44 49.22
C THR A 90 13.58 -29.96 48.82
N GLU A 91 14.25 -29.15 49.63
CA GLU A 91 14.54 -27.74 49.34
C GLU A 91 15.27 -27.57 47.98
N VAL A 92 16.27 -28.45 47.70
CA VAL A 92 17.01 -28.45 46.43
C VAL A 92 16.10 -28.71 45.26
N THR A 93 15.16 -29.67 45.39
CA THR A 93 14.18 -29.98 44.34
C THR A 93 13.25 -28.79 44.10
N ASN A 94 12.75 -28.16 45.15
CA ASN A 94 11.86 -27.00 45.04
C ASN A 94 12.58 -25.79 44.41
N GLN A 95 13.82 -25.54 44.73
CA GLN A 95 14.64 -24.51 44.07
C GLN A 95 14.87 -24.80 42.57
N ALA A 96 15.11 -26.07 42.19
CA ALA A 96 15.26 -26.46 40.82
C ALA A 96 13.94 -26.25 40.01
N ARG A 97 12.79 -26.65 40.59
CA ARG A 97 11.46 -26.43 40.03
C ARG A 97 11.14 -24.96 39.84
N GLN A 98 11.49 -24.12 40.80
CA GLN A 98 11.32 -22.66 40.70
C GLN A 98 12.16 -22.07 39.57
N LYS A 99 13.39 -22.47 39.39
CA LYS A 99 14.24 -22.05 38.26
C LYS A 99 13.69 -22.50 36.92
N GLU A 100 13.16 -23.73 36.87
CA GLU A 100 12.48 -24.23 35.65
C GLU A 100 11.28 -23.37 35.26
N LEU A 101 10.40 -23.06 36.21
CA LEU A 101 9.23 -22.21 35.98
C LEU A 101 9.64 -20.80 35.52
N GLN A 102 10.63 -20.19 36.15
CA GLN A 102 11.20 -18.90 35.76
C GLN A 102 11.75 -18.94 34.30
N GLY A 103 12.47 -20.04 33.99
CA GLY A 103 12.98 -20.24 32.62
C GLY A 103 11.86 -20.38 31.59
N MET A 104 10.80 -21.11 31.91
CA MET A 104 9.63 -21.24 31.03
C MET A 104 8.93 -19.90 30.82
N GLU A 105 8.74 -19.11 31.86
CA GLU A 105 8.14 -17.78 31.75
C GLU A 105 8.97 -16.86 30.83
N GLN A 106 10.29 -16.82 31.04
CA GLN A 106 11.19 -16.05 30.19
C GLN A 106 11.14 -16.51 28.73
N ASN A 107 11.13 -17.83 28.50
CA ASN A 107 11.05 -18.39 27.15
C ASN A 107 9.73 -18.04 26.47
N ILE A 108 8.60 -18.09 27.17
CA ILE A 108 7.29 -17.70 26.65
C ILE A 108 7.31 -16.22 26.26
N GLN A 109 7.81 -15.33 27.11
CA GLN A 109 7.92 -13.90 26.82
C GLN A 109 8.81 -13.63 25.60
N GLN A 110 9.97 -14.29 25.55
CA GLN A 110 10.88 -14.15 24.41
C GLN A 110 10.25 -14.65 23.12
N TYR A 111 9.55 -15.79 23.17
CA TYR A 111 8.87 -16.35 22.01
C TYR A 111 7.76 -15.44 21.50
N GLN A 112 6.96 -14.82 22.39
CA GLN A 112 5.95 -13.84 22.03
C GLN A 112 6.57 -12.63 21.30
N GLN A 113 7.70 -12.11 21.77
CA GLN A 113 8.41 -11.02 21.13
C GLN A 113 8.94 -11.41 19.75
N THR A 114 9.53 -12.60 19.65
CA THR A 114 10.06 -13.13 18.39
C THR A 114 8.93 -13.34 17.38
N ALA A 115 7.81 -13.92 17.81
CA ALA A 115 6.63 -14.13 16.97
C ALA A 115 6.06 -12.81 16.42
N ALA A 116 5.97 -11.78 17.28
CA ALA A 116 5.51 -10.47 16.85
C ALA A 116 6.43 -9.84 15.80
N GLN A 117 7.74 -9.94 15.99
CA GLN A 117 8.74 -9.44 15.04
C GLN A 117 8.69 -10.21 13.71
N ASP A 118 8.57 -11.54 13.75
CA ASP A 118 8.51 -12.37 12.56
C ASP A 118 7.25 -12.11 11.74
N ILE A 119 6.09 -11.97 12.41
CA ILE A 119 4.83 -11.59 11.75
C ILE A 119 4.98 -10.24 11.05
N GLN A 120 5.54 -9.24 11.73
CA GLN A 120 5.75 -7.90 11.17
C GLN A 120 6.70 -7.93 9.97
N GLN A 121 7.81 -8.66 10.08
CA GLN A 121 8.77 -8.84 8.99
C GLN A 121 8.10 -9.55 7.80
N LYS A 122 7.40 -10.64 8.04
CA LYS A 122 6.71 -11.42 7.02
C LYS A 122 5.65 -10.59 6.29
N GLN A 123 4.91 -9.78 7.04
CA GLN A 123 3.93 -8.84 6.48
C GLN A 123 4.60 -7.84 5.54
N ALA A 124 5.71 -7.23 5.97
CA ALA A 124 6.45 -6.29 5.13
C ALA A 124 7.01 -6.96 3.87
N ASP A 125 7.57 -8.16 3.99
CA ASP A 125 8.18 -8.90 2.87
C ASP A 125 7.15 -9.33 1.83
N LEU A 126 5.96 -9.73 2.27
CA LEU A 126 4.88 -10.14 1.37
C LEU A 126 4.18 -8.95 0.71
N LEU A 127 3.87 -7.90 1.47
CA LEU A 127 3.04 -6.80 0.95
C LEU A 127 3.83 -5.73 0.18
N ARG A 128 5.08 -5.46 0.55
CA ARG A 128 5.91 -4.45 -0.12
C ARG A 128 6.01 -4.66 -1.63
N PRO A 129 6.37 -5.84 -2.14
CA PRO A 129 6.47 -6.07 -3.59
C PRO A 129 5.11 -5.93 -4.29
N LEU A 130 4.01 -6.27 -3.63
CA LEU A 130 2.66 -6.15 -4.19
C LEU A 130 2.21 -4.69 -4.29
N ILE A 131 2.53 -3.87 -3.28
CA ILE A 131 2.31 -2.43 -3.32
C ILE A 131 3.10 -1.78 -4.47
N GLU A 132 4.36 -2.16 -4.65
CA GLU A 132 5.17 -1.65 -5.76
C GLU A 132 4.64 -2.13 -7.13
N LYS A 133 4.14 -3.37 -7.22
CA LYS A 133 3.46 -3.88 -8.42
C LYS A 133 2.23 -3.05 -8.76
N ALA A 134 1.37 -2.76 -7.78
CA ALA A 134 0.20 -1.91 -7.94
C ALA A 134 0.59 -0.50 -8.41
N ARG A 135 1.59 0.11 -7.76
CA ARG A 135 2.12 1.43 -8.13
C ARG A 135 2.64 1.45 -9.56
N GLY A 136 3.38 0.42 -9.96
CA GLY A 136 3.89 0.28 -11.33
C GLY A 136 2.78 0.21 -12.37
N ALA A 137 1.72 -0.56 -12.09
CA ALA A 137 0.53 -0.66 -12.95
C ALA A 137 -0.22 0.66 -13.07
N ILE A 138 -0.43 1.38 -11.96
CA ILE A 138 -1.05 2.71 -11.95
C ILE A 138 -0.24 3.67 -12.85
N GLN A 139 1.07 3.72 -12.67
CA GLN A 139 1.93 4.60 -13.46
C GLN A 139 1.93 4.25 -14.96
N LYS A 140 1.91 2.95 -15.29
CA LYS A 140 1.85 2.47 -16.67
C LYS A 140 0.56 2.92 -17.33
N VAL A 141 -0.59 2.59 -16.74
CA VAL A 141 -1.91 2.94 -17.26
C VAL A 141 -2.07 4.46 -17.42
N ALA A 142 -1.64 5.23 -16.42
CA ALA A 142 -1.70 6.68 -16.47
C ALA A 142 -0.90 7.25 -17.65
N ARG A 143 0.32 6.80 -17.87
CA ARG A 143 1.18 7.25 -18.97
C ARG A 143 0.60 6.85 -20.33
N GLU A 144 0.09 5.63 -20.47
CA GLU A 144 -0.53 5.15 -21.71
C GLU A 144 -1.78 5.96 -22.08
N GLN A 145 -2.53 6.45 -21.09
CA GLN A 145 -3.71 7.30 -21.30
C GLN A 145 -3.37 8.81 -21.35
N GLY A 146 -2.08 9.17 -21.21
CA GLY A 146 -1.60 10.54 -21.33
C GLY A 146 -1.96 11.44 -20.16
N PHE A 147 -2.04 10.89 -18.95
CA PHE A 147 -2.17 11.65 -17.70
C PHE A 147 -0.80 12.05 -17.17
N ASP A 148 -0.69 13.31 -16.71
CA ASP A 148 0.52 13.85 -16.09
C ASP A 148 0.58 13.54 -14.59
N TYR A 149 -0.60 13.45 -13.94
CA TYR A 149 -0.74 13.20 -12.51
C TYR A 149 -1.84 12.19 -12.23
N VAL A 150 -1.61 11.36 -11.22
CA VAL A 150 -2.63 10.50 -10.59
C VAL A 150 -2.67 10.83 -9.12
N ILE A 151 -3.84 11.18 -8.62
CA ILE A 151 -4.08 11.51 -7.21
C ILE A 151 -4.76 10.33 -6.53
N ASP A 152 -4.28 9.99 -5.34
CA ASP A 152 -4.92 8.95 -4.53
C ASP A 152 -6.24 9.48 -3.95
N ALA A 153 -7.33 8.82 -4.32
CA ALA A 153 -8.70 9.13 -3.90
C ALA A 153 -9.22 8.18 -2.80
N THR A 154 -8.30 7.53 -2.09
CA THR A 154 -8.67 6.69 -0.94
C THR A 154 -9.55 7.46 0.05
N PRO A 155 -10.71 6.90 0.49
CA PRO A 155 -11.60 7.55 1.43
C PRO A 155 -10.89 7.99 2.71
N GLY A 156 -11.11 9.25 3.11
CA GLY A 156 -10.41 9.87 4.25
C GLY A 156 -9.03 10.43 3.92
N GLY A 157 -8.59 10.36 2.66
CA GLY A 157 -7.39 11.03 2.15
C GLY A 157 -7.56 12.52 1.92
N ALA A 158 -6.62 13.12 1.19
CA ALA A 158 -6.60 14.56 0.93
C ALA A 158 -7.59 15.03 -0.16
N LEU A 159 -8.11 14.11 -0.97
CA LEU A 159 -9.01 14.43 -2.07
C LEU A 159 -10.47 14.45 -1.60
N ILE A 160 -11.11 15.61 -1.74
CA ILE A 160 -12.51 15.85 -1.30
C ILE A 160 -13.50 15.59 -2.44
N LEU A 161 -13.10 15.89 -3.69
CA LEU A 161 -13.92 15.76 -4.89
C LEU A 161 -13.09 15.12 -5.99
N SER A 162 -13.66 14.10 -6.68
CA SER A 162 -12.97 13.30 -7.70
C SER A 162 -13.86 13.05 -8.91
N ASP A 163 -14.37 14.12 -9.54
CA ASP A 163 -15.20 14.03 -10.76
C ASP A 163 -14.39 13.70 -12.03
N GLY A 164 -13.07 13.59 -11.92
CA GLY A 164 -12.16 13.29 -13.01
C GLY A 164 -12.18 11.82 -13.47
N LYS A 165 -11.23 11.45 -14.33
CA LYS A 165 -11.07 10.06 -14.79
C LYS A 165 -10.57 9.18 -13.64
N ASP A 166 -11.36 8.18 -13.29
CA ASP A 166 -10.98 7.08 -12.40
C ASP A 166 -10.23 5.99 -13.19
N LEU A 167 -9.06 5.59 -12.68
CA LEU A 167 -8.21 4.56 -13.29
C LEU A 167 -8.41 3.17 -12.70
N LEU A 168 -9.24 2.99 -11.66
CA LEU A 168 -9.35 1.74 -10.92
C LEU A 168 -9.62 0.53 -11.82
N ALA A 169 -10.64 0.64 -12.68
CA ALA A 169 -11.02 -0.45 -13.59
C ALA A 169 -9.92 -0.76 -14.63
N ASP A 170 -9.28 0.28 -15.17
CA ASP A 170 -8.22 0.13 -16.17
C ASP A 170 -6.98 -0.53 -15.55
N VAL A 171 -6.64 -0.16 -14.31
CA VAL A 171 -5.49 -0.74 -13.57
C VAL A 171 -5.75 -2.18 -13.14
N LYS A 172 -6.98 -2.52 -12.70
CA LYS A 172 -7.36 -3.92 -12.43
C LYS A 172 -7.18 -4.79 -13.67
N LYS A 173 -7.64 -4.31 -14.82
CA LYS A 173 -7.45 -5.01 -16.10
C LYS A 173 -5.97 -5.18 -16.46
N GLU A 174 -5.13 -4.19 -16.22
CA GLU A 174 -3.68 -4.27 -16.42
C GLU A 174 -3.04 -5.31 -15.49
N LEU A 175 -3.52 -5.42 -14.25
CA LEU A 175 -3.06 -6.41 -13.27
C LEU A 175 -3.65 -7.82 -13.49
N GLY A 176 -4.70 -7.95 -14.33
CA GLY A 176 -5.29 -9.22 -14.72
C GLY A 176 -6.41 -9.73 -13.82
N PHE A 177 -7.12 -8.84 -13.13
CA PHE A 177 -8.27 -9.20 -12.28
C PHE A 177 -9.40 -8.18 -12.37
#